data_6659857566900888082d21cb667e6297
#
_entry.id   6659857566900888082d21cb667e6297
#
_cell.length_a   1.000
_cell.length_b   1.000
_cell.length_c   1.000
_cell.angle_alpha   90.00
_cell.angle_beta   90.00
_cell.angle_gamma   90.00
#
_symmetry.space_group_name_H-M   'P 1'
#
loop_
_entity.id
_entity.type
_entity.pdbx_description
1 polymer ?
#
loop_
_entity_poly.entity_id
_entity_poly.type
_entity_poly.pdbx_seq_one_letter_code
_entity_poly.pdbx_strand_id
1 'polypeptide(L)'
;MNTTVRIVLKLIPDSLQTQPVFLCVDDTMVSKFGTKFENVSKLFGHAAHNGSNYLNGHCFVSVMLCVPVWNGDKVSYLSVPLGYRMWQEKAPLNQTGSDRMKYIPLLLYSFRWNIEVSYYEQKTFWSFCNYMARSCKGIEMLVNLINAISVTRSRILLQ
;
A
#
# COMPACT_ATOMS: atom_id res chain seq x y z
N MET A 1 6.53 12.37 -14.10
CA MET A 1 5.47 11.37 -13.83
C MET A 1 6.12 9.99 -13.79
N ASN A 2 5.85 9.17 -12.78
CA ASN A 2 6.45 7.83 -12.62
C ASN A 2 6.11 6.95 -13.84
N THR A 3 7.10 6.20 -14.34
CA THR A 3 6.95 5.30 -15.51
C THR A 3 5.83 4.28 -15.30
N THR A 4 5.71 3.73 -14.09
CA THR A 4 4.65 2.78 -13.73
C THR A 4 3.27 3.40 -13.92
N VAL A 5 3.03 4.62 -13.43
CA VAL A 5 1.77 5.34 -13.60
C VAL A 5 1.44 5.53 -15.08
N ARG A 6 2.43 5.92 -15.89
CA ARG A 6 2.23 6.10 -17.34
C ARG A 6 1.83 4.80 -18.04
N ILE A 7 2.46 3.69 -17.67
CA ILE A 7 2.13 2.37 -18.24
C ILE A 7 0.71 1.98 -17.83
N VAL A 8 0.37 2.12 -16.55
CA VAL A 8 -0.95 1.73 -16.04
C VAL A 8 -2.06 2.54 -16.67
N LEU A 9 -1.88 3.85 -16.82
CA LEU A 9 -2.89 4.71 -17.48
C LEU A 9 -3.09 4.35 -18.95
N LYS A 10 -2.05 3.87 -19.65
CA LYS A 10 -2.16 3.39 -21.04
C LYS A 10 -2.89 2.05 -21.17
N LEU A 11 -3.08 1.31 -20.07
CA LEU A 11 -3.82 0.05 -20.08
C LEU A 11 -5.33 0.24 -19.91
N ILE A 12 -5.79 1.47 -19.63
CA ILE A 12 -7.22 1.77 -19.55
C ILE A 12 -7.80 1.68 -20.96
N PRO A 13 -8.84 0.84 -21.19
CA PRO A 13 -9.52 0.77 -22.49
C PRO A 13 -10.09 2.13 -22.90
N ASP A 14 -10.08 2.43 -24.19
CA ASP A 14 -10.58 3.71 -24.71
C ASP A 14 -12.02 3.99 -24.28
N SER A 15 -12.85 2.97 -24.24
CA SER A 15 -14.26 3.04 -23.78
C SER A 15 -14.40 3.41 -22.30
N LEU A 16 -13.36 3.28 -21.49
CA LEU A 16 -13.37 3.56 -20.06
C LEU A 16 -12.53 4.80 -19.67
N GLN A 17 -11.99 5.53 -20.63
CA GLN A 17 -11.16 6.72 -20.35
C GLN A 17 -11.91 7.86 -19.65
N THR A 18 -13.24 7.88 -19.75
CA THR A 18 -14.09 8.84 -19.03
C THR A 18 -14.38 8.43 -17.59
N GLN A 19 -14.05 7.21 -17.20
CA GLN A 19 -14.26 6.72 -15.84
C GLN A 19 -13.18 7.28 -14.90
N PRO A 20 -13.53 7.54 -13.63
CA PRO A 20 -12.59 8.08 -12.67
C PRO A 20 -11.46 7.09 -12.36
N VAL A 21 -10.27 7.62 -12.09
CA VAL A 21 -9.10 6.89 -11.59
C VAL A 21 -8.85 7.35 -10.16
N PHE A 22 -8.60 6.41 -9.23
CA PHE A 22 -8.41 6.72 -7.82
C PHE A 22 -6.97 6.47 -7.39
N LEU A 23 -6.44 7.37 -6.58
CA LEU A 23 -5.18 7.19 -5.88
C LEU A 23 -5.49 6.91 -4.41
N CYS A 24 -5.17 5.70 -3.97
CA CYS A 24 -5.38 5.27 -2.60
C CYS A 24 -4.04 5.29 -1.86
N VAL A 25 -4.06 5.79 -0.62
CA VAL A 25 -2.90 5.81 0.27
C VAL A 25 -3.33 5.17 1.57
N ASP A 26 -2.54 4.21 2.06
CA ASP A 26 -2.80 3.55 3.33
C ASP A 26 -1.46 3.11 3.97
N ASP A 27 -1.50 2.76 5.25
CA ASP A 27 -0.32 2.27 5.95
C ASP A 27 -0.52 0.85 6.48
N THR A 28 0.57 0.14 6.65
CA THR A 28 0.58 -1.18 7.26
C THR A 28 1.75 -1.36 8.19
N MET A 29 1.53 -2.06 9.29
CA MET A 29 2.53 -2.29 10.32
C MET A 29 3.02 -3.72 10.29
N VAL A 30 4.32 -3.88 10.52
CA VAL A 30 4.99 -5.18 10.62
C VAL A 30 5.76 -5.22 11.93
N SER A 31 5.35 -6.09 12.85
CA SER A 31 6.04 -6.28 14.13
C SER A 31 7.46 -6.79 13.91
N LYS A 32 8.41 -6.24 14.65
CA LYS A 32 9.80 -6.68 14.65
C LYS A 32 10.30 -6.78 16.08
N PHE A 33 11.09 -7.82 16.32
CA PHE A 33 11.74 -8.09 17.60
C PHE A 33 13.25 -7.95 17.46
N GLY A 34 13.86 -7.35 18.49
CA GLY A 34 15.31 -7.13 18.54
C GLY A 34 15.73 -5.71 18.13
N THR A 35 17.00 -5.40 18.39
CA THR A 35 17.58 -4.05 18.26
C THR A 35 18.42 -3.84 17.01
N LYS A 36 18.51 -4.87 16.13
CA LYS A 36 19.41 -4.86 14.97
C LYS A 36 18.78 -4.34 13.68
N PHE A 37 17.50 -4.02 13.70
CA PHE A 37 16.80 -3.45 12.53
C PHE A 37 16.79 -1.93 12.65
N GLU A 38 17.14 -1.25 11.56
CA GLU A 38 17.03 0.20 11.48
C GLU A 38 15.56 0.65 11.47
N ASN A 39 15.28 1.81 12.05
CA ASN A 39 13.96 2.47 12.06
C ASN A 39 12.83 1.64 12.71
N VAL A 40 13.15 0.72 13.59
CA VAL A 40 12.13 0.12 14.47
C VAL A 40 11.67 1.18 15.46
N SER A 41 10.39 1.42 15.52
CA SER A 41 9.76 2.37 16.42
C SER A 41 8.58 1.75 17.16
N LYS A 42 8.17 2.40 18.23
CA LYS A 42 6.95 2.05 18.98
C LYS A 42 5.76 2.63 18.25
N LEU A 43 5.00 1.76 17.60
CA LEU A 43 3.85 2.13 16.77
C LEU A 43 2.55 1.88 17.53
N PHE A 44 1.57 2.77 17.35
CA PHE A 44 0.22 2.55 17.84
C PHE A 44 -0.57 1.75 16.82
N GLY A 45 -0.95 0.54 17.20
CA GLY A 45 -1.75 -0.36 16.35
C GLY A 45 -3.18 -0.49 16.86
N HIS A 46 -4.16 -0.04 16.10
CA HIS A 46 -5.58 -0.14 16.46
C HIS A 46 -6.06 -1.60 16.63
N ALA A 47 -5.36 -2.57 16.03
CA ALA A 47 -5.67 -3.99 16.07
C ALA A 47 -4.71 -4.81 16.95
N ALA A 48 -3.90 -4.18 17.80
CA ALA A 48 -2.98 -4.90 18.66
C ALA A 48 -3.74 -5.53 19.85
N HIS A 49 -3.82 -6.86 19.87
CA HIS A 49 -4.55 -7.61 20.90
C HIS A 49 -3.68 -8.04 22.11
N ASN A 50 -2.47 -7.52 22.24
CA ASN A 50 -1.49 -8.00 23.23
C ASN A 50 -1.52 -7.24 24.57
N GLY A 51 -2.68 -6.75 25.00
CA GLY A 51 -2.82 -6.00 26.26
C GLY A 51 -2.22 -4.58 26.24
N SER A 52 -1.51 -4.21 25.18
CA SER A 52 -1.12 -2.83 24.90
C SER A 52 -1.43 -2.50 23.44
N ASN A 53 -1.96 -1.30 23.20
CA ASN A 53 -2.24 -0.83 21.82
C ASN A 53 -0.94 -0.45 21.06
N TYR A 54 0.21 -0.88 21.52
CA TYR A 54 1.51 -0.56 20.95
C TYR A 54 2.24 -1.81 20.50
N LEU A 55 2.89 -1.72 19.34
CA LEU A 55 3.81 -2.72 18.84
C LEU A 55 5.15 -2.08 18.45
N ASN A 56 6.23 -2.80 18.62
CA ASN A 56 7.53 -2.41 18.07
C ASN A 56 7.64 -2.97 16.66
N GLY A 57 8.00 -2.14 15.70
CA GLY A 57 8.08 -2.60 14.33
C GLY A 57 8.30 -1.50 13.31
N HIS A 58 8.06 -1.84 12.07
CA HIS A 58 8.09 -0.92 10.94
C HIS A 58 6.67 -0.58 10.50
N CYS A 59 6.45 0.68 10.12
CA CYS A 59 5.27 1.13 9.43
C CYS A 59 5.64 1.41 7.97
N PHE A 60 4.86 0.89 7.03
CA PHE A 60 5.03 1.14 5.60
C PHE A 60 3.81 1.87 5.07
N VAL A 61 4.04 3.02 4.45
CA VAL A 61 3.01 3.74 3.71
C VAL A 61 3.05 3.25 2.26
N SER A 62 1.90 2.83 1.74
CA SER A 62 1.73 2.42 0.35
C SER A 62 0.89 3.41 -0.43
N VAL A 63 1.15 3.44 -1.73
CA VAL A 63 0.35 4.18 -2.70
C VAL A 63 -0.13 3.22 -3.77
N MET A 64 -1.42 3.21 -4.04
CA MET A 64 -2.08 2.32 -4.99
C MET A 64 -2.92 3.12 -5.97
N LEU A 65 -2.83 2.75 -7.26
CA LEU A 65 -3.65 3.34 -8.33
C LEU A 65 -4.76 2.36 -8.70
N CYS A 66 -6.01 2.78 -8.57
CA CYS A 66 -7.18 2.01 -8.99
C CYS A 66 -7.66 2.52 -10.34
N VAL A 67 -7.58 1.67 -11.36
CA VAL A 67 -7.93 2.00 -12.74
C VAL A 67 -9.12 1.16 -13.23
N PRO A 68 -10.03 1.73 -14.03
CA PRO A 68 -11.17 1.00 -14.56
C PRO A 68 -10.73 -0.03 -15.60
N VAL A 69 -11.30 -1.22 -15.52
CA VAL A 69 -11.09 -2.33 -16.46
C VAL A 69 -12.41 -3.04 -16.72
N TRP A 70 -12.51 -3.73 -17.84
CA TRP A 70 -13.62 -4.63 -18.10
C TRP A 70 -13.44 -5.95 -17.32
N ASN A 71 -14.50 -6.40 -16.67
CA ASN A 71 -14.62 -7.73 -16.09
C ASN A 71 -15.89 -8.38 -16.65
N GLY A 72 -15.76 -9.08 -17.79
CA GLY A 72 -16.88 -9.44 -18.61
C GLY A 72 -17.60 -8.19 -19.13
N ASP A 73 -18.91 -8.09 -18.91
CA ASP A 73 -19.74 -6.96 -19.33
C ASP A 73 -19.86 -5.84 -18.28
N LYS A 74 -19.09 -5.93 -17.18
CA LYS A 74 -19.17 -4.97 -16.08
C LYS A 74 -17.88 -4.19 -15.93
N VAL A 75 -17.99 -2.91 -15.58
CA VAL A 75 -16.83 -2.11 -15.17
C VAL A 75 -16.39 -2.53 -13.78
N SER A 76 -15.12 -2.87 -13.63
CA SER A 76 -14.45 -3.18 -12.38
C SER A 76 -13.24 -2.27 -12.21
N TYR A 77 -12.57 -2.35 -11.07
CA TYR A 77 -11.36 -1.56 -10.81
C TYR A 77 -10.19 -2.48 -10.47
N LEU A 78 -9.14 -2.35 -11.28
CA LEU A 78 -7.86 -3.00 -11.02
C LEU A 78 -7.02 -2.10 -10.12
N SER A 79 -6.59 -2.64 -8.98
CA SER A 79 -5.71 -1.94 -8.05
C SER A 79 -4.26 -2.28 -8.35
N VAL A 80 -3.48 -1.26 -8.69
CA VAL A 80 -2.06 -1.40 -9.03
C VAL A 80 -1.23 -0.68 -7.98
N PRO A 81 -0.49 -1.41 -7.14
CA PRO A 81 0.41 -0.79 -6.18
C PRO A 81 1.55 -0.06 -6.91
N LEU A 82 1.80 1.19 -6.52
CA LEU A 82 2.85 2.03 -7.11
C LEU A 82 4.15 1.95 -6.33
N GLY A 83 4.10 1.67 -5.04
CA GLY A 83 5.27 1.52 -4.20
C GLY A 83 4.99 1.68 -2.71
N TYR A 84 6.02 1.37 -1.93
CA TYR A 84 6.04 1.50 -0.48
C TYR A 84 7.15 2.45 -0.05
N ARG A 85 6.89 3.16 1.06
CA ARG A 85 7.90 3.89 1.81
C ARG A 85 7.83 3.50 3.28
N MET A 86 8.99 3.24 3.87
CA MET A 86 9.08 3.06 5.31
C MET A 86 8.87 4.42 5.98
N TRP A 87 7.93 4.46 6.91
CA TRP A 87 7.74 5.62 7.77
C TRP A 87 8.94 5.77 8.71
N GLN A 88 9.43 6.98 8.83
CA GLN A 88 10.52 7.32 9.74
C GLN A 88 10.03 8.46 10.62
N GLU A 89 10.23 8.31 11.92
CA GLU A 89 9.95 9.39 12.86
C GLU A 89 10.94 10.54 12.58
N LYS A 90 10.42 11.62 12.00
CA LYS A 90 11.17 12.87 11.85
C LYS A 90 10.78 13.78 13.00
N ALA A 91 11.73 14.63 13.43
CA ALA A 91 11.42 15.71 14.36
C ALA A 91 10.17 16.47 13.90
N PRO A 92 9.27 16.89 14.82
CA PRO A 92 7.98 17.46 14.48
C PRO A 92 8.14 18.64 13.53
N LEU A 93 7.66 18.47 12.30
CA LEU A 93 7.39 19.58 11.42
C LEU A 93 6.23 20.36 12.03
N ASN A 94 6.41 21.65 12.26
CA ASN A 94 5.33 22.55 12.70
C ASN A 94 4.16 22.41 11.71
N GLN A 95 3.16 21.63 12.12
CA GLN A 95 1.97 21.38 11.30
C GLN A 95 1.04 22.60 11.38
N THR A 96 1.10 23.44 10.37
CA THR A 96 -0.04 24.25 9.96
C THR A 96 -0.85 23.42 8.96
N GLY A 97 -1.59 22.44 9.44
CA GLY A 97 -2.43 21.58 8.63
C GLY A 97 -3.88 22.02 8.66
N SER A 98 -4.41 22.47 7.54
CA SER A 98 -5.83 22.77 7.38
C SER A 98 -6.68 21.50 7.36
N ASP A 99 -7.70 21.48 8.19
CA ASP A 99 -8.79 20.50 8.33
C ASP A 99 -9.66 20.36 7.05
N ARG A 100 -9.11 19.89 5.94
CA ARG A 100 -9.86 19.76 4.68
C ARG A 100 -10.18 18.32 4.24
N MET A 101 -10.04 17.33 5.11
CA MET A 101 -10.46 15.95 4.79
C MET A 101 -11.81 15.58 5.39
N LYS A 102 -12.84 16.37 5.17
CA LYS A 102 -14.15 16.10 5.83
C LYS A 102 -15.13 15.20 5.07
N TYR A 103 -14.93 14.89 3.80
CA TYR A 103 -15.88 14.05 3.05
C TYR A 103 -15.15 13.19 2.00
N ILE A 104 -14.70 12.02 2.40
CA ILE A 104 -14.44 10.95 1.45
C ILE A 104 -15.79 10.26 1.21
N PRO A 105 -16.37 10.30 0.01
CA PRO A 105 -17.61 9.61 -0.29
C PRO A 105 -17.49 8.11 0.03
N LEU A 106 -18.58 7.49 0.47
CA LEU A 106 -18.65 6.07 0.82
C LEU A 106 -18.09 5.16 -0.29
N LEU A 107 -18.21 5.58 -1.54
CA LEU A 107 -17.63 4.90 -2.71
C LEU A 107 -16.10 4.83 -2.65
N LEU A 108 -15.42 5.90 -2.20
CA LEU A 108 -13.96 5.89 -2.04
C LEU A 108 -13.51 4.97 -0.90
N TYR A 109 -14.35 4.81 0.13
CA TYR A 109 -14.07 3.91 1.23
C TYR A 109 -14.05 2.43 0.77
N SER A 110 -14.85 2.06 -0.23
CA SER A 110 -14.85 0.69 -0.76
C SER A 110 -13.52 0.28 -1.41
N PHE A 111 -12.73 1.25 -1.93
CA PHE A 111 -11.40 0.99 -2.49
C PHE A 111 -10.33 0.69 -1.43
N ARG A 112 -10.58 1.05 -0.17
CA ARG A 112 -9.72 0.68 0.95
C ARG A 112 -9.60 -0.85 1.06
N TRP A 113 -10.68 -1.58 0.81
CA TRP A 113 -10.68 -3.04 0.83
C TRP A 113 -9.64 -3.65 -0.12
N ASN A 114 -9.43 -3.06 -1.29
CA ASN A 114 -8.44 -3.55 -2.25
C ASN A 114 -7.00 -3.42 -1.73
N ILE A 115 -6.70 -2.38 -0.97
CA ILE A 115 -5.40 -2.23 -0.30
C ILE A 115 -5.24 -3.29 0.79
N GLU A 116 -6.25 -3.51 1.61
CA GLU A 116 -6.23 -4.50 2.69
C GLU A 116 -6.04 -5.92 2.13
N VAL A 117 -6.72 -6.28 1.04
CA VAL A 117 -6.52 -7.55 0.34
C VAL A 117 -5.09 -7.68 -0.19
N SER A 118 -4.55 -6.63 -0.80
CA SER A 118 -3.16 -6.63 -1.28
C SER A 118 -2.16 -6.83 -0.14
N TYR A 119 -2.36 -6.19 1.01
CA TYR A 119 -1.52 -6.40 2.19
C TYR A 119 -1.64 -7.83 2.73
N TYR A 120 -2.86 -8.36 2.79
CA TYR A 120 -3.09 -9.73 3.21
C TYR A 120 -2.33 -10.72 2.33
N GLU A 121 -2.45 -10.60 1.02
CA GLU A 121 -1.76 -11.47 0.06
C GLU A 121 -0.24 -11.37 0.21
N GLN A 122 0.30 -10.17 0.30
CA GLN A 122 1.74 -9.95 0.44
C GLN A 122 2.28 -10.47 1.76
N LYS A 123 1.54 -10.32 2.86
CA LYS A 123 1.93 -10.86 4.17
C LYS A 123 1.86 -12.38 4.22
N THR A 124 0.83 -12.97 3.60
CA THR A 124 0.56 -14.41 3.66
C THR A 124 1.41 -15.20 2.69
N PHE A 125 1.49 -14.76 1.42
CA PHE A 125 2.10 -15.56 0.35
C PHE A 125 3.50 -15.10 -0.05
N TRP A 126 3.87 -13.84 0.22
CA TRP A 126 5.11 -13.24 -0.27
C TRP A 126 6.12 -12.90 0.83
N SER A 127 5.91 -13.42 2.03
CA SER A 127 6.81 -13.22 3.18
C SER A 127 7.10 -11.76 3.53
N PHE A 128 6.16 -10.86 3.28
CA PHE A 128 6.30 -9.43 3.57
C PHE A 128 6.69 -9.14 5.03
N CYS A 129 6.30 -10.02 5.97
CA CYS A 129 6.64 -9.89 7.39
C CYS A 129 7.95 -10.58 7.79
N ASN A 130 8.51 -11.48 6.97
CA ASN A 130 9.57 -12.41 7.33
C ASN A 130 10.95 -12.04 6.78
N TYR A 131 11.16 -10.78 6.41
CA TYR A 131 12.45 -10.35 5.88
C TYR A 131 13.56 -10.29 6.95
N MET A 132 14.79 -10.55 6.51
CA MET A 132 16.01 -10.51 7.32
C MET A 132 16.89 -9.31 7.01
N ALA A 133 16.55 -8.48 6.02
CA ALA A 133 17.26 -7.24 5.73
C ALA A 133 17.24 -6.30 6.94
N ARG A 134 18.39 -5.67 7.23
CA ARG A 134 18.56 -4.83 8.44
C ARG A 134 18.60 -3.35 8.12
N SER A 135 19.16 -2.97 6.96
CA SER A 135 19.21 -1.57 6.54
C SER A 135 17.87 -1.10 5.98
N CYS A 136 17.51 0.15 6.25
CA CYS A 136 16.28 0.77 5.75
C CYS A 136 16.14 0.64 4.23
N LYS A 137 17.21 0.96 3.49
CA LYS A 137 17.24 0.85 2.02
C LYS A 137 17.03 -0.59 1.54
N GLY A 138 17.66 -1.58 2.20
CA GLY A 138 17.49 -2.99 1.86
C GLY A 138 16.07 -3.49 2.13
N ILE A 139 15.45 -3.04 3.22
CA ILE A 139 14.07 -3.36 3.56
C ILE A 139 13.10 -2.75 2.53
N GLU A 140 13.25 -1.46 2.22
CA GLU A 140 12.39 -0.80 1.21
C GLU A 140 12.54 -1.46 -0.17
N MET A 141 13.75 -1.84 -0.57
CA MET A 141 14.00 -2.51 -1.84
C MET A 141 13.29 -3.86 -1.91
N LEU A 142 13.38 -4.67 -0.85
CA LEU A 142 12.73 -5.97 -0.77
C LEU A 142 11.21 -5.85 -0.81
N VAL A 143 10.65 -4.93 -0.04
CA VAL A 143 9.20 -4.69 0.01
C VAL A 143 8.67 -4.23 -1.34
N ASN A 144 9.39 -3.36 -2.04
CA ASN A 144 9.00 -2.94 -3.40
C ASN A 144 9.15 -4.07 -4.43
N LEU A 145 10.10 -5.00 -4.25
CA LEU A 145 10.22 -6.20 -5.09
C LEU A 145 9.03 -7.13 -4.88
N ILE A 146 8.64 -7.42 -3.63
CA ILE A 146 7.45 -8.20 -3.31
C ILE A 146 6.21 -7.59 -3.96
N ASN A 147 6.10 -6.26 -3.89
CA ASN A 147 5.02 -5.52 -4.53
C ASN A 147 4.98 -5.73 -6.05
N ALA A 148 6.11 -5.61 -6.73
CA ALA A 148 6.21 -5.83 -8.18
C ALA A 148 5.80 -7.25 -8.59
N ILE A 149 6.18 -8.26 -7.81
CA ILE A 149 5.82 -9.66 -8.05
C ILE A 149 4.30 -9.87 -7.87
N SER A 150 3.70 -9.32 -6.83
CA SER A 150 2.26 -9.46 -6.57
C SER A 150 1.42 -8.84 -7.70
N VAL A 151 1.84 -7.71 -8.24
CA VAL A 151 1.20 -7.07 -9.41
C VAL A 151 1.25 -7.95 -10.65
N THR A 152 2.43 -8.57 -10.91
CA THR A 152 2.61 -9.43 -12.08
C THR A 152 1.67 -10.65 -12.02
N ARG A 153 1.51 -11.25 -10.83
CA ARG A 153 0.58 -12.36 -10.63
C ARG A 153 -0.88 -11.97 -10.90
N SER A 154 -1.30 -10.83 -10.37
CA SER A 154 -2.68 -10.34 -10.56
C SER A 154 -3.02 -10.12 -12.04
N ARG A 155 -2.03 -9.77 -12.87
CA ARG A 155 -2.19 -9.65 -14.33
C ARG A 155 -2.38 -10.99 -15.04
N ILE A 156 -1.64 -12.03 -14.61
CA ILE A 156 -1.71 -13.36 -15.24
C ILE A 156 -3.07 -14.03 -14.97
N LEU A 157 -3.72 -13.70 -13.85
CA LEU A 157 -5.03 -14.26 -13.50
C LEU A 157 -6.21 -13.54 -14.19
N LEU A 158 -5.95 -12.42 -14.89
CA LEU A 158 -6.97 -11.65 -15.62
C LEU A 158 -6.95 -11.91 -17.13
N GLN A 159 -6.07 -12.78 -17.63
CA GLN A 159 -6.02 -13.29 -19.00
C GLN A 159 -6.72 -14.65 -19.11
#